data_1733a5780768341a4a7b22c0a7911852
#
_entry.id   1733a5780768341a4a7b22c0a7911852
#
_cell.length_a   1.000
_cell.length_b   1.000
_cell.length_c   1.000
_cell.angle_alpha   90.00
_cell.angle_beta   90.00
_cell.angle_gamma   90.00
#
_symmetry.space_group_name_H-M   'P 1'
#
loop_
_entity.id
_entity.type
_entity.pdbx_description
1 polymer ?
#
loop_
_entity_poly.entity_id
_entity_poly.type
_entity_poly.pdbx_seq_one_letter_code
_entity_poly.pdbx_strand_id
1 'polypeptide(L)'
;MILVDTCGWIEWLTDGILANKYQVYMQDVESIIVPTSVQFELYKWASRVKNKQEALKAIALTEQGKVIPLTTSISLLAGDFSSEYKLSFADAIIYATAQNEHVELITSDEHFLNLPEVVYFKK
;
A
#
# COMPACT_ATOMS: atom_id res chain seq x y z
N MET A 1 2.90 6.43 -12.35
CA MET A 1 3.11 5.58 -11.17
C MET A 1 1.83 5.51 -10.34
N ILE A 2 1.69 4.47 -9.56
CA ILE A 2 0.56 4.28 -8.64
C ILE A 2 1.10 3.76 -7.30
N LEU A 3 0.28 3.82 -6.25
CA LEU A 3 0.60 3.22 -4.96
C LEU A 3 -0.38 2.06 -4.74
N VAL A 4 0.14 0.87 -4.46
CA VAL A 4 -0.68 -0.30 -4.15
C VAL A 4 -0.69 -0.49 -2.63
N ASP A 5 -1.89 -0.50 -2.05
CA ASP A 5 -2.08 -0.74 -0.62
C ASP A 5 -1.57 -2.12 -0.20
N THR A 6 -1.27 -2.30 1.06
CA THR A 6 -0.80 -3.57 1.61
C THR A 6 -1.71 -4.73 1.22
N CYS A 7 -3.03 -4.53 1.30
CA CYS A 7 -4.00 -5.58 0.92
C CYS A 7 -3.82 -6.05 -0.52
N GLY A 8 -3.44 -5.14 -1.43
CA GLY A 8 -3.19 -5.48 -2.82
C GLY A 8 -1.94 -6.35 -2.99
N TRP A 9 -0.87 -6.01 -2.28
CA TRP A 9 0.33 -6.85 -2.28
C TRP A 9 0.02 -8.25 -1.77
N ILE A 10 -0.74 -8.35 -0.67
CA ILE A 10 -1.12 -9.64 -0.09
C ILE A 10 -1.98 -10.44 -1.06
N GLU A 11 -3.02 -9.82 -1.65
CA GLU A 11 -3.90 -10.49 -2.62
C GLU A 11 -3.11 -11.05 -3.79
N TRP A 12 -2.20 -10.24 -4.32
CA TRP A 12 -1.41 -10.64 -5.47
C TRP A 12 -0.42 -11.77 -5.12
N LEU A 13 0.29 -11.65 -3.99
CA LEU A 13 1.27 -12.65 -3.57
C LEU A 13 0.63 -13.98 -3.18
N THR A 14 -0.61 -13.98 -2.73
CA THR A 14 -1.33 -15.19 -2.31
C THR A 14 -2.28 -15.73 -3.38
N ASP A 15 -2.29 -15.12 -4.56
CA ASP A 15 -3.22 -15.47 -5.64
C ASP A 15 -4.68 -15.48 -5.15
N GLY A 16 -5.06 -14.43 -4.40
CA GLY A 16 -6.40 -14.28 -3.86
C GLY A 16 -7.45 -13.92 -4.91
N ILE A 17 -8.67 -13.71 -4.45
CA ILE A 17 -9.83 -13.43 -5.32
C ILE A 17 -9.59 -12.24 -6.25
N LEU A 18 -8.89 -11.21 -5.78
CA LEU A 18 -8.64 -9.99 -6.55
C LEU A 18 -7.28 -9.97 -7.25
N ALA A 19 -6.52 -11.07 -7.19
CA ALA A 19 -5.17 -11.12 -7.76
C ALA A 19 -5.13 -10.66 -9.22
N ASN A 20 -6.10 -11.09 -10.03
CA ASN A 20 -6.15 -10.71 -11.45
C ASN A 20 -6.36 -9.19 -11.64
N LYS A 21 -7.12 -8.56 -10.76
CA LYS A 21 -7.35 -7.11 -10.83
C LYS A 21 -6.09 -6.34 -10.47
N TYR A 22 -5.35 -6.81 -9.48
CA TYR A 22 -4.08 -6.21 -9.10
C TYR A 22 -2.96 -6.49 -10.10
N GLN A 23 -3.02 -7.63 -10.81
CA GLN A 23 -1.97 -8.04 -11.77
C GLN A 23 -1.65 -6.94 -12.77
N VAL A 24 -2.65 -6.20 -13.22
CA VAL A 24 -2.49 -5.11 -14.19
C VAL A 24 -1.46 -4.08 -13.70
N TYR A 25 -1.44 -3.84 -12.38
CA TYR A 25 -0.52 -2.88 -11.76
C TYR A 25 0.78 -3.54 -11.31
N MET A 26 0.71 -4.79 -10.88
CA MET A 26 1.86 -5.49 -10.27
C MET A 26 2.87 -6.02 -11.27
N GLN A 27 2.51 -6.13 -12.54
CA GLN A 27 3.41 -6.64 -13.57
C GLN A 27 4.60 -5.72 -13.85
N ASP A 28 4.51 -4.46 -13.45
CA ASP A 28 5.60 -3.49 -13.56
C ASP A 28 5.87 -2.87 -12.18
N VAL A 29 6.58 -3.61 -11.35
CA VAL A 29 6.87 -3.19 -9.96
C VAL A 29 7.65 -1.87 -9.91
N GLU A 30 8.49 -1.60 -10.90
CA GLU A 30 9.26 -0.34 -10.96
C GLU A 30 8.36 0.89 -10.99
N SER A 31 7.14 0.76 -11.46
CA SER A 31 6.15 1.84 -11.52
C SER A 31 5.28 1.95 -10.27
N ILE A 32 5.63 1.23 -9.21
CA ILE A 32 4.86 1.22 -7.95
C ILE A 32 5.58 2.04 -6.88
N ILE A 33 4.82 2.95 -6.26
CA ILE A 33 5.26 3.67 -5.05
C ILE A 33 5.04 2.72 -3.86
N VAL A 34 6.07 2.52 -3.05
CA VAL A 34 6.03 1.63 -1.90
C VAL A 34 6.37 2.42 -0.63
N PRO A 35 5.35 2.80 0.17
CA PRO A 35 5.64 3.40 1.48
C PRO A 35 6.36 2.41 2.39
N THR A 36 7.29 2.89 3.21
CA THR A 36 7.95 2.02 4.20
C THR A 36 6.94 1.41 5.17
N SER A 37 5.81 2.08 5.41
CA SER A 37 4.73 1.54 6.24
C SER A 37 4.07 0.30 5.60
N VAL A 38 3.99 0.26 4.27
CA VAL A 38 3.50 -0.93 3.56
C VAL A 38 4.50 -2.07 3.72
N GLN A 39 5.79 -1.78 3.66
CA GLN A 39 6.83 -2.79 3.92
C GLN A 39 6.71 -3.35 5.34
N PHE A 40 6.46 -2.48 6.33
CA PHE A 40 6.25 -2.90 7.71
C PHE A 40 5.05 -3.86 7.82
N GLU A 41 3.92 -3.48 7.27
CA GLU A 41 2.69 -4.27 7.34
C GLU A 41 2.84 -5.61 6.61
N LEU A 42 3.44 -5.58 5.42
CA LEU A 42 3.65 -6.78 4.61
C LEU A 42 4.64 -7.74 5.30
N TYR A 43 5.72 -7.22 5.85
CA TYR A 43 6.71 -8.02 6.56
C TYR A 43 6.09 -8.68 7.80
N LYS A 44 5.33 -7.91 8.58
CA LYS A 44 4.65 -8.41 9.77
C LYS A 44 3.68 -9.53 9.43
N TRP A 45 2.87 -9.32 8.40
CA TRP A 45 1.89 -10.30 7.95
C TRP A 45 2.58 -11.58 7.45
N ALA A 46 3.56 -11.45 6.55
CA ALA A 46 4.24 -12.59 5.94
C ALA A 46 5.05 -13.40 6.96
N SER A 47 5.67 -12.72 7.92
CA SER A 47 6.42 -13.39 9.00
C SER A 47 5.50 -14.26 9.86
N ARG A 48 4.28 -13.78 10.11
CA ARG A 48 3.29 -14.49 10.92
C ARG A 48 2.67 -15.66 10.16
N VAL A 49 2.29 -15.44 8.89
CA VAL A 49 1.55 -16.42 8.10
C VAL A 49 2.46 -17.49 7.49
N LYS A 50 3.66 -17.12 7.13
CA LYS A 50 4.66 -18.02 6.55
C LYS A 50 5.85 -18.16 7.48
N ASN A 51 6.91 -17.40 7.22
CA ASN A 51 8.11 -17.36 8.04
C ASN A 51 8.90 -16.10 7.66
N LYS A 52 9.96 -15.84 8.43
CA LYS A 52 10.81 -14.66 8.23
C LYS A 52 11.48 -14.64 6.86
N GLN A 53 11.90 -15.81 6.38
CA GLN A 53 12.59 -15.94 5.10
C GLN A 53 11.68 -15.55 3.93
N GLU A 54 10.44 -16.02 3.94
CA GLU A 54 9.46 -15.66 2.92
C GLU A 54 9.07 -14.18 3.02
N ALA A 55 9.00 -13.66 4.24
CA ALA A 55 8.75 -12.23 4.45
C ALA A 55 9.85 -11.37 3.83
N LEU A 56 11.11 -11.74 4.00
CA LEU A 56 12.23 -11.00 3.42
C LEU A 56 12.21 -11.05 1.89
N LYS A 57 11.77 -12.16 1.31
CA LYS A 57 11.60 -12.26 -0.16
C LYS A 57 10.53 -11.28 -0.65
N ALA A 58 9.43 -11.16 0.08
CA ALA A 58 8.38 -10.20 -0.27
C ALA A 58 8.89 -8.76 -0.20
N ILE A 59 9.68 -8.43 0.83
CA ILE A 59 10.27 -7.10 0.96
C ILE A 59 11.27 -6.84 -0.18
N ALA A 60 12.09 -7.82 -0.54
CA ALA A 60 13.02 -7.68 -1.66
C ALA A 60 12.28 -7.34 -2.95
N LEU A 61 11.10 -7.91 -3.17
CA LEU A 61 10.27 -7.59 -4.32
C LEU A 61 9.80 -6.13 -4.27
N THR A 62 9.35 -5.64 -3.11
CA THR A 62 8.92 -4.24 -2.96
C THR A 62 10.05 -3.25 -3.21
N GLU A 63 11.30 -3.66 -2.93
CA GLU A 63 12.48 -2.81 -3.14
C GLU A 63 12.75 -2.52 -4.62
N GLN A 64 12.13 -3.25 -5.53
CA GLN A 64 12.19 -2.97 -6.97
C GLN A 64 11.33 -1.77 -7.35
N GLY A 65 10.40 -1.38 -6.50
CA GLY A 65 9.59 -0.18 -6.68
C GLY A 65 10.30 1.05 -6.15
N LYS A 66 9.57 2.17 -6.16
CA LYS A 66 10.07 3.42 -5.57
C LYS A 66 9.66 3.47 -4.11
N VAL A 67 10.58 3.13 -3.23
CA VAL A 67 10.34 3.12 -1.78
C VAL A 67 10.36 4.55 -1.24
N ILE A 68 9.31 4.94 -0.53
CA ILE A 68 9.15 6.28 0.06
C ILE A 68 9.12 6.16 1.58
N PRO A 69 10.09 6.75 2.28
CA PRO A 69 10.10 6.72 3.73
C PRO A 69 9.06 7.68 4.31
N LEU A 70 8.62 7.40 5.53
CA LEU A 70 7.74 8.29 6.28
C LEU A 70 8.54 9.52 6.72
N THR A 71 8.27 10.65 6.07
CA THR A 71 8.92 11.93 6.37
C THR A 71 8.04 12.77 7.29
N THR A 72 8.61 13.85 7.82
CA THR A 72 7.85 14.84 8.60
C THR A 72 6.68 15.38 7.76
N SER A 73 6.94 15.74 6.52
CA SER A 73 5.92 16.26 5.59
C SER A 73 4.75 15.30 5.43
N ILE A 74 5.04 14.04 5.16
CA ILE A 74 4.02 13.01 5.01
C ILE A 74 3.28 12.78 6.33
N SER A 75 4.00 12.81 7.47
CA SER A 75 3.39 12.62 8.79
C SER A 75 2.35 13.70 9.10
N LEU A 76 2.68 14.96 8.81
CA LEU A 76 1.74 16.06 9.06
C LEU A 76 0.53 16.00 8.13
N LEU A 77 0.76 15.68 6.87
CA LEU A 77 -0.33 15.50 5.90
C LEU A 77 -1.24 14.34 6.32
N ALA A 78 -0.66 13.24 6.80
CA ALA A 78 -1.41 12.09 7.32
C ALA A 78 -2.26 12.50 8.53
N GLY A 79 -1.74 13.35 9.42
CA GLY A 79 -2.48 13.88 10.55
C GLY A 79 -3.74 14.64 10.10
N ASP A 80 -3.60 15.47 9.08
CA ASP A 80 -4.72 16.21 8.49
C ASP A 80 -5.77 15.25 7.92
N PHE A 81 -5.36 14.26 7.13
CA PHE A 81 -6.29 13.30 6.53
C PHE A 81 -6.93 12.39 7.58
N SER A 82 -6.20 12.03 8.62
CA SER A 82 -6.77 11.24 9.71
C SER A 82 -7.94 11.96 10.37
N SER A 83 -7.80 13.27 10.58
CA SER A 83 -8.85 14.10 11.16
C SER A 83 -10.01 14.29 10.18
N GLU A 84 -9.72 14.59 8.92
CA GLU A 84 -10.73 14.90 7.91
C GLU A 84 -11.55 13.68 7.51
N TYR A 85 -10.88 12.55 7.24
CA TYR A 85 -11.52 11.35 6.70
C TYR A 85 -11.69 10.23 7.73
N LYS A 86 -11.33 10.48 8.99
CA LYS A 86 -11.44 9.48 10.06
C LYS A 86 -10.66 8.21 9.77
N LEU A 87 -9.47 8.37 9.19
CA LEU A 87 -8.60 7.25 8.89
C LEU A 87 -7.75 6.87 10.11
N SER A 88 -7.46 5.56 10.25
CA SER A 88 -6.51 5.07 11.23
C SER A 88 -5.11 5.59 10.92
N PHE A 89 -4.19 5.47 11.87
CA PHE A 89 -2.80 5.87 11.70
C PHE A 89 -2.18 5.26 10.42
N ALA A 90 -2.29 3.94 10.28
CA ALA A 90 -1.70 3.24 9.14
C ALA A 90 -2.32 3.67 7.81
N ASP A 91 -3.65 3.75 7.75
CA ASP A 91 -4.36 4.14 6.52
C ASP A 91 -4.05 5.58 6.14
N ALA A 92 -3.99 6.47 7.13
CA ALA A 92 -3.69 7.89 6.89
C ALA A 92 -2.30 8.07 6.28
N ILE A 93 -1.31 7.31 6.76
CA ILE A 93 0.06 7.37 6.23
C ILE A 93 0.11 6.92 4.78
N ILE A 94 -0.58 5.83 4.45
CA ILE A 94 -0.63 5.31 3.08
C ILE A 94 -1.30 6.34 2.16
N TYR A 95 -2.44 6.85 2.57
CA TYR A 95 -3.17 7.84 1.78
C TYR A 95 -2.35 9.13 1.58
N ALA A 96 -1.72 9.62 2.65
CA ALA A 96 -0.88 10.82 2.60
C ALA A 96 0.33 10.62 1.67
N THR A 97 0.92 9.42 1.68
CA THR A 97 2.03 9.12 0.78
C THR A 97 1.59 9.20 -0.68
N ALA A 98 0.43 8.62 -1.01
CA ALA A 98 -0.13 8.68 -2.36
C ALA A 98 -0.37 10.14 -2.79
N GLN A 99 -0.99 10.93 -1.93
CA GLN A 99 -1.28 12.33 -2.22
C GLN A 99 0.00 13.15 -2.38
N ASN A 100 0.99 12.92 -1.53
CA ASN A 100 2.28 13.61 -1.59
C ASN A 100 3.04 13.30 -2.88
N GLU A 101 2.91 12.08 -3.39
CA GLU A 101 3.54 11.65 -4.64
C GLU A 101 2.67 11.91 -5.86
N HIS A 102 1.49 12.47 -5.70
CA HIS A 102 0.54 12.78 -6.78
C HIS A 102 0.16 11.55 -7.62
N VAL A 103 -0.10 10.45 -6.96
CA VAL A 103 -0.49 9.18 -7.61
C VAL A 103 -1.80 8.66 -7.03
N GLU A 104 -2.46 7.78 -7.78
CA GLU A 104 -3.66 7.10 -7.29
C GLU A 104 -3.28 5.99 -6.31
N LEU A 105 -4.16 5.77 -5.34
CA LEU A 105 -4.08 4.64 -4.41
C LEU A 105 -4.97 3.52 -4.93
N ILE A 106 -4.39 2.34 -5.13
CA ILE A 106 -5.10 1.15 -5.60
C ILE A 106 -5.32 0.25 -4.39
N THR A 107 -6.57 0.00 -4.03
CA THR A 107 -6.91 -0.69 -2.78
C THR A 107 -8.21 -1.48 -2.89
N SER A 108 -8.39 -2.42 -1.99
CA SER A 108 -9.65 -3.11 -1.74
C SER A 108 -10.13 -2.92 -0.30
N ASP A 109 -9.51 -1.98 0.42
CA ASP A 109 -9.90 -1.62 1.78
C ASP A 109 -11.00 -0.55 1.71
N GLU A 110 -12.19 -0.89 2.22
CA GLU A 110 -13.35 0.00 2.17
C GLU A 110 -13.18 1.29 2.96
N HIS A 111 -12.19 1.38 3.86
CA HIS A 111 -11.89 2.62 4.57
C HIS A 111 -11.51 3.76 3.63
N PHE A 112 -11.03 3.43 2.43
CA PHE A 112 -10.64 4.41 1.42
C PHE A 112 -11.74 4.68 0.39
N LEU A 113 -12.88 3.99 0.50
CA LEU A 113 -13.95 4.09 -0.48
C LEU A 113 -14.43 5.55 -0.58
N ASN A 114 -14.56 6.03 -1.82
CA ASN A 114 -15.01 7.38 -2.15
C ASN A 114 -14.06 8.53 -1.80
N LEU A 115 -12.84 8.23 -1.36
CA LEU A 115 -11.84 9.28 -1.18
C LEU A 115 -11.24 9.68 -2.53
N PRO A 116 -10.80 10.95 -2.67
CA PRO A 116 -10.16 11.41 -3.92
C PRO A 116 -8.95 10.57 -4.30
N GLU A 117 -8.77 10.35 -5.59
CA GLU A 117 -7.60 9.66 -6.17
C GLU A 117 -7.45 8.21 -5.68
N VAL A 118 -8.57 7.52 -5.43
CA VAL A 118 -8.59 6.12 -5.03
C VAL A 118 -9.27 5.28 -6.10
N VAL A 119 -8.61 4.17 -6.47
CA VAL A 119 -9.19 3.11 -7.29
C VAL A 119 -9.51 1.95 -6.35
N TYR A 120 -10.79 1.69 -6.15
CA TYR A 120 -11.25 0.71 -5.17
C TYR A 120 -11.77 -0.56 -5.86
N PHE A 121 -11.30 -1.72 -5.41
CA PHE A 121 -11.80 -3.02 -5.87
C PHE A 121 -12.61 -3.66 -4.74
N LYS A 122 -13.89 -3.88 -4.98
CA LYS A 122 -14.73 -4.59 -4.02
C LYS A 122 -14.37 -6.08 -4.01
N LYS A 123 -14.09 -6.57 -2.84
CA LYS A 123 -13.74 -7.98 -2.66
C LYS A 123 -14.96 -8.88 -2.53
#